data_8cb334efef186241c212b42bc7327c1f
#
_entry.id   8cb334efef186241c212b42bc7327c1f
#
_cell.length_a   1.000
_cell.length_b   1.000
_cell.length_c   1.000
_cell.angle_alpha   90.00
_cell.angle_beta   90.00
_cell.angle_gamma   90.00
#
_symmetry.space_group_name_H-M   'P 1'
#
loop_
_entity.id
_entity.type
_entity.pdbx_description
1 polymer ?
#
loop_
_entity_poly.entity_id
_entity_poly.type
_entity_poly.pdbx_seq_one_letter_code
_entity_poly.pdbx_strand_id
1 'polypeptide(L)'
;MLLGINNDPEANHKLVDEISGKAFSWYQRLVSKNFGSSKYILKSIDSNMFEINLQEYNDVVRTNFDLRKNGIVFFFRFKQQEFAESCIYEKITIQSSDRIFVIQTDKNLYKFEIINTKNHLSFIKNLFNFKNNKKLKS
;
A
#
# COMPACT_ATOMS: atom_id res chain seq x y z
N MET A 1 -8.07 -1.53 5.42
CA MET A 1 -7.98 -1.55 6.88
C MET A 1 -6.58 -1.18 7.32
N LEU A 2 -6.45 -0.14 8.10
CA LEU A 2 -5.17 0.33 8.64
C LEU A 2 -4.93 -0.28 10.02
N LEU A 3 -3.77 -0.90 10.21
CA LEU A 3 -3.40 -1.63 11.41
C LEU A 3 -2.09 -1.11 12.00
N GLY A 4 -2.04 -0.93 13.32
CA GLY A 4 -0.79 -0.73 14.05
C GLY A 4 -0.16 -2.06 14.37
N ILE A 5 0.88 -2.43 13.63
CA ILE A 5 1.45 -3.78 13.67
C ILE A 5 2.06 -4.12 15.03
N ASN A 6 2.70 -3.15 15.69
CA ASN A 6 3.45 -3.41 16.93
C ASN A 6 2.59 -3.88 18.11
N ASN A 7 1.28 -3.62 18.08
CA ASN A 7 0.38 -3.99 19.18
C ASN A 7 0.20 -5.50 19.31
N ASP A 8 0.14 -6.21 18.20
CA ASP A 8 0.08 -7.67 18.12
C ASP A 8 0.54 -8.08 16.73
N PRO A 9 1.87 -8.17 16.50
CA PRO A 9 2.39 -8.38 15.17
C PRO A 9 1.86 -9.63 14.48
N GLU A 10 1.77 -10.75 15.20
CA GLU A 10 1.33 -12.01 14.61
C GLU A 10 -0.13 -11.94 14.15
N ALA A 11 -1.03 -11.47 15.01
CA ALA A 11 -2.45 -11.33 14.67
C ALA A 11 -2.67 -10.31 13.56
N ASN A 12 -1.94 -9.20 13.57
CA ASN A 12 -2.07 -8.15 12.56
C ASN A 12 -1.56 -8.61 11.20
N HIS A 13 -0.46 -9.32 11.12
CA HIS A 13 0.03 -9.90 9.86
C HIS A 13 -0.93 -10.94 9.31
N LYS A 14 -1.52 -11.75 10.17
CA LYS A 14 -2.55 -12.71 9.76
C LYS A 14 -3.77 -12.01 9.15
N LEU A 15 -4.22 -10.92 9.77
CA LEU A 15 -5.35 -10.14 9.27
C LEU A 15 -5.04 -9.49 7.91
N VAL A 16 -3.83 -8.99 7.73
CA VAL A 16 -3.36 -8.48 6.43
C VAL A 16 -3.46 -9.56 5.35
N ASP A 17 -2.99 -10.77 5.66
CA ASP A 17 -3.06 -11.91 4.73
C ASP A 17 -4.49 -12.32 4.42
N GLU A 18 -5.38 -12.27 5.40
CA GLU A 18 -6.80 -12.61 5.20
C GLU A 18 -7.51 -11.62 4.26
N ILE A 19 -7.18 -10.33 4.35
CA ILE A 19 -7.80 -9.30 3.50
C ILE A 19 -7.26 -9.34 2.08
N SER A 20 -5.95 -9.30 1.92
CA SER A 20 -5.30 -9.10 0.60
C SER A 20 -4.69 -10.35 0.00
N GLY A 21 -4.65 -11.44 0.75
CA GLY A 21 -3.95 -12.66 0.37
C GLY A 21 -2.51 -12.65 0.87
N LYS A 22 -1.88 -13.81 0.84
CA LYS A 22 -0.48 -13.94 1.24
C LYS A 22 0.44 -13.27 0.25
N ALA A 23 1.58 -12.80 0.71
CA ALA A 23 2.61 -12.26 -0.17
C ALA A 23 3.04 -13.33 -1.17
N PHE A 24 3.26 -12.90 -2.41
CA PHE A 24 3.79 -13.81 -3.44
C PHE A 24 5.19 -14.28 -3.04
N SER A 25 5.51 -15.51 -3.41
CA SER A 25 6.82 -16.05 -3.14
C SER A 25 7.89 -15.25 -3.88
N TRP A 26 9.09 -15.31 -3.35
CA TRP A 26 10.28 -14.74 -3.97
C TRP A 26 10.45 -15.20 -5.43
N TYR A 27 10.20 -16.48 -5.70
CA TYR A 27 10.27 -17.04 -7.05
C TYR A 27 9.24 -16.41 -8.00
N GLN A 28 8.01 -16.28 -7.53
CA GLN A 28 6.93 -15.65 -8.31
C GLN A 28 7.25 -14.19 -8.63
N ARG A 29 7.83 -13.46 -7.68
CA ARG A 29 8.24 -12.07 -7.87
C ARG A 29 9.35 -11.93 -8.92
N LEU A 30 10.31 -12.86 -8.94
CA LEU A 30 11.38 -12.87 -9.95
C LEU A 30 10.85 -13.15 -11.35
N VAL A 31 9.99 -14.16 -11.49
CA VAL A 31 9.48 -14.58 -12.79
C VAL A 31 8.53 -13.55 -13.39
N SER A 32 7.65 -12.99 -12.59
CA SER A 32 6.59 -12.10 -13.07
C SER A 32 6.97 -10.63 -13.07
N LYS A 33 8.07 -10.25 -12.45
CA LYS A 33 8.58 -8.88 -12.29
C LYS A 33 7.58 -7.91 -11.64
N ASN A 34 7.98 -7.23 -10.57
CA ASN A 34 7.30 -6.05 -9.98
C ASN A 34 5.96 -6.30 -9.29
N PHE A 35 5.93 -7.21 -8.31
CA PHE A 35 4.80 -7.27 -7.37
C PHE A 35 4.91 -6.25 -6.24
N GLY A 36 6.08 -5.63 -6.07
CA GLY A 36 6.30 -4.55 -5.13
C GLY A 36 6.60 -3.25 -5.87
N SER A 37 6.71 -2.17 -5.14
CA SER A 37 7.08 -0.87 -5.67
C SER A 37 8.40 -0.39 -5.09
N SER A 38 9.04 0.54 -5.79
CA SER A 38 10.06 1.37 -5.16
C SER A 38 9.42 2.22 -4.08
N LYS A 39 10.25 2.73 -3.18
CA LYS A 39 9.78 3.48 -2.00
C LYS A 39 9.12 4.78 -2.41
N TYR A 40 7.96 5.02 -1.84
CA TYR A 40 7.25 6.29 -1.95
C TYR A 40 7.40 7.08 -0.66
N ILE A 41 7.22 8.39 -0.74
CA ILE A 41 7.20 9.24 0.45
C ILE A 41 5.75 9.56 0.80
N LEU A 42 5.33 9.16 1.99
CA LEU A 42 3.99 9.47 2.49
C LEU A 42 3.91 10.93 2.89
N LYS A 43 3.06 11.71 2.23
CA LYS A 43 2.90 13.15 2.47
C LYS A 43 1.74 13.49 3.37
N SER A 44 0.65 12.77 3.26
CA SER A 44 -0.50 12.97 4.14
C SER A 44 -1.32 11.70 4.25
N ILE A 45 -2.00 11.59 5.37
CA ILE A 45 -2.94 10.51 5.64
C ILE A 45 -4.17 11.11 6.31
N ASP A 46 -5.34 10.76 5.82
CA ASP A 46 -6.62 11.09 6.43
C ASP A 46 -7.28 9.80 6.87
N SER A 47 -7.34 9.58 8.18
CA SER A 47 -7.88 8.37 8.79
C SER A 47 -8.60 8.72 10.07
N ASN A 48 -9.77 8.11 10.28
CA ASN A 48 -10.51 8.25 11.54
C ASN A 48 -10.01 7.31 12.64
N MET A 49 -9.14 6.36 12.30
CA MET A 49 -8.68 5.33 13.24
C MET A 49 -7.42 5.72 14.00
N PHE A 50 -6.54 6.53 13.38
CA PHE A 50 -5.29 6.94 13.98
C PHE A 50 -5.03 8.41 13.71
N GLU A 51 -4.56 9.13 14.73
CA GLU A 51 -4.06 10.50 14.56
C GLU A 51 -2.60 10.42 14.12
N ILE A 52 -2.37 10.63 12.84
CA ILE A 52 -1.02 10.66 12.27
C ILE A 52 -0.81 12.03 11.62
N ASN A 53 -0.10 12.91 12.31
CA ASN A 53 0.21 14.23 11.78
C ASN A 53 1.64 14.25 11.25
N LEU A 54 1.77 14.03 9.94
CA LEU A 54 3.09 13.99 9.29
C LEU A 54 3.76 15.36 9.23
N GLN A 55 3.02 16.45 9.34
CA GLN A 55 3.59 17.80 9.30
C GLN A 55 4.39 18.14 10.56
N GLU A 56 4.06 17.52 11.68
CA GLU A 56 4.79 17.66 12.93
C GLU A 56 6.00 16.73 13.03
N TYR A 57 6.18 15.85 12.05
CA TYR A 57 7.25 14.87 12.03
C TYR A 57 8.43 15.41 11.22
N ASN A 58 9.62 15.41 11.83
CA ASN A 58 10.83 16.01 11.22
C ASN A 58 11.53 15.08 10.24
N ASP A 59 11.02 13.87 10.05
CA ASP A 59 11.65 12.88 9.19
C ASP A 59 10.73 12.50 8.03
N VAL A 60 11.32 11.88 7.02
CA VAL A 60 10.60 11.40 5.84
C VAL A 60 9.99 10.03 6.14
N VAL A 61 8.71 9.88 5.86
CA VAL A 61 8.02 8.59 6.02
C VAL A 61 8.00 7.87 4.68
N ARG A 62 8.76 6.79 4.57
CA ARG A 62 8.85 5.99 3.36
C ARG A 62 7.84 4.85 3.42
N THR A 63 7.20 4.58 2.28
CA THR A 63 6.17 3.56 2.17
C THR A 63 6.54 2.56 1.09
N ASN A 64 6.38 1.28 1.39
CA ASN A 64 6.55 0.18 0.44
C ASN A 64 5.19 -0.43 0.15
N PHE A 65 4.93 -0.68 -1.13
CA PHE A 65 3.70 -1.33 -1.58
C PHE A 65 3.97 -2.78 -1.93
N ASP A 66 2.99 -3.63 -1.65
CA ASP A 66 3.01 -5.05 -1.99
C ASP A 66 1.69 -5.42 -2.65
N LEU A 67 1.73 -5.80 -3.91
CA LEU A 67 0.56 -6.24 -4.65
C LEU A 67 0.36 -7.72 -4.39
N ARG A 68 -0.82 -8.07 -3.88
CA ARG A 68 -1.20 -9.44 -3.57
C ARG A 68 -2.39 -9.85 -4.42
N LYS A 69 -2.76 -11.11 -4.35
CA LYS A 69 -3.81 -11.68 -5.22
C LYS A 69 -5.14 -10.93 -5.07
N ASN A 70 -5.55 -10.62 -3.85
CA ASN A 70 -6.87 -10.09 -3.56
C ASN A 70 -6.88 -8.60 -3.23
N GLY A 71 -5.74 -8.00 -3.00
CA GLY A 71 -5.67 -6.61 -2.62
C GLY A 71 -4.26 -6.07 -2.54
N ILE A 72 -4.16 -4.80 -2.18
CA ILE A 72 -2.90 -4.11 -1.99
C ILE A 72 -2.58 -4.04 -0.49
N VAL A 73 -1.31 -4.18 -0.17
CA VAL A 73 -0.79 -3.96 1.18
C VAL A 73 0.30 -2.91 1.09
N PHE A 74 0.32 -1.96 2.00
CA PHE A 74 1.46 -1.07 2.10
C PHE A 74 1.81 -0.81 3.57
N PHE A 75 3.12 -0.62 3.79
CA PHE A 75 3.72 -0.52 5.12
C PHE A 75 4.43 0.80 5.24
N PHE A 76 4.28 1.45 6.41
CA PHE A 76 5.05 2.63 6.75
C PHE A 76 5.29 2.66 8.25
N ARG A 77 6.33 3.40 8.65
CA ARG A 77 6.69 3.57 10.06
C ARG A 77 6.58 5.04 10.44
N PHE A 78 5.89 5.31 11.53
CA PHE A 78 5.72 6.65 12.07
C PHE A 78 5.93 6.61 13.58
N LYS A 79 6.85 7.44 14.10
CA LYS A 79 7.18 7.51 15.53
C LYS A 79 7.46 6.13 16.14
N GLN A 80 8.31 5.34 15.48
CA GLN A 80 8.73 4.02 15.92
C GLN A 80 7.62 2.96 15.93
N GLN A 81 6.43 3.30 15.46
CA GLN A 81 5.34 2.34 15.27
C GLN A 81 5.21 1.98 13.80
N GLU A 82 5.08 0.69 13.52
CA GLU A 82 4.84 0.19 12.17
C GLU A 82 3.35 0.10 11.91
N PHE A 83 2.93 0.59 10.75
CA PHE A 83 1.55 0.53 10.28
C PHE A 83 1.48 -0.23 8.98
N ALA A 84 0.36 -0.92 8.78
CA ALA A 84 0.03 -1.59 7.53
C ALA A 84 -1.39 -1.26 7.14
N GLU A 85 -1.57 -0.86 5.88
CA GLU A 85 -2.90 -0.77 5.26
C GLU A 85 -3.07 -1.99 4.37
N SER A 86 -4.21 -2.67 4.50
CA SER A 86 -4.59 -3.80 3.65
C SER A 86 -5.99 -3.56 3.11
N CYS A 87 -6.15 -3.57 1.79
CA CYS A 87 -7.43 -3.28 1.16
C CYS A 87 -7.62 -4.09 -0.11
N ILE A 88 -8.79 -4.69 -0.27
CA ILE A 88 -9.13 -5.43 -1.49
C ILE A 88 -9.24 -4.47 -2.68
N TYR A 89 -8.93 -4.96 -3.87
CA TYR A 89 -8.87 -4.13 -5.08
C TYR A 89 -10.18 -3.43 -5.42
N GLU A 90 -11.31 -4.05 -5.11
CA GLU A 90 -12.64 -3.50 -5.40
C GLU A 90 -12.95 -2.21 -4.61
N LYS A 91 -12.24 -1.97 -3.52
CA LYS A 91 -12.47 -0.81 -2.65
C LYS A 91 -11.44 0.29 -2.80
N ILE A 92 -10.51 0.15 -3.74
CA ILE A 92 -9.44 1.11 -3.95
C ILE A 92 -9.78 2.07 -5.07
N THR A 93 -9.57 3.36 -4.83
CA THR A 93 -9.60 4.40 -5.84
C THR A 93 -8.22 5.03 -5.93
N ILE A 94 -7.74 5.25 -7.15
CA ILE A 94 -6.39 5.71 -7.41
C ILE A 94 -6.41 6.94 -8.30
N GLN A 95 -5.59 7.94 -7.95
CA GLN A 95 -5.29 9.07 -8.81
C GLN A 95 -3.77 9.25 -8.87
N SER A 96 -3.24 9.44 -10.05
CA SER A 96 -1.81 9.61 -10.24
C SER A 96 -1.52 10.75 -11.18
N SER A 97 -0.57 11.60 -10.80
CA SER A 97 0.02 12.63 -11.67
C SER A 97 1.53 12.35 -11.77
N ASP A 98 2.27 13.30 -12.34
CA ASP A 98 3.71 13.11 -12.54
C ASP A 98 4.51 12.97 -11.25
N ARG A 99 4.03 13.59 -10.16
CA ARG A 99 4.76 13.64 -8.89
C ARG A 99 3.98 13.11 -7.69
N ILE A 100 2.67 13.04 -7.80
CA ILE A 100 1.79 12.73 -6.68
C ILE A 100 0.94 11.53 -7.01
N PHE A 101 0.85 10.62 -6.07
CA PHE A 101 0.05 9.41 -6.14
C PHE A 101 -0.91 9.37 -4.96
N VAL A 102 -2.20 9.28 -5.22
CA VAL A 102 -3.24 9.25 -4.18
C VAL A 102 -3.95 7.91 -4.23
N ILE A 103 -4.03 7.25 -3.08
CA ILE A 103 -4.83 6.05 -2.88
C ILE A 103 -5.92 6.35 -1.86
N GLN A 104 -7.14 6.06 -2.23
CA GLN A 104 -8.26 6.01 -1.29
C GLN A 104 -8.67 4.55 -1.10
N THR A 105 -8.63 4.10 0.16
CA THR A 105 -9.16 2.80 0.56
C THR A 105 -10.60 2.96 1.02
N ASP A 106 -11.19 1.93 1.62
CA ASP A 106 -12.56 2.01 2.10
C ASP A 106 -12.76 3.09 3.20
N LYS A 107 -11.72 3.40 3.98
CA LYS A 107 -11.85 4.32 5.13
C LYS A 107 -10.79 5.41 5.19
N ASN A 108 -9.75 5.32 4.39
CA ASN A 108 -8.58 6.19 4.53
C ASN A 108 -8.15 6.78 3.19
N LEU A 109 -7.55 7.96 3.26
CA LEU A 109 -7.00 8.65 2.10
C LEU A 109 -5.51 8.90 2.32
N TYR A 110 -4.69 8.46 1.36
CA TYR A 110 -3.24 8.58 1.41
C TYR A 110 -2.72 9.36 0.22
N LYS A 111 -1.78 10.26 0.48
CA LYS A 111 -1.10 11.01 -0.56
C LYS A 111 0.40 10.75 -0.48
N PHE A 112 0.98 10.34 -1.60
CA PHE A 112 2.39 9.99 -1.71
C PHE A 112 3.11 10.87 -2.73
N GLU A 113 4.38 11.15 -2.46
CA GLU A 113 5.30 11.71 -3.44
C GLU A 113 5.99 10.57 -4.19
N ILE A 114 6.03 10.67 -5.52
CA ILE A 114 6.66 9.69 -6.38
C ILE A 114 8.15 10.00 -6.47
N ILE A 115 9.00 9.06 -6.04
CA ILE A 115 10.46 9.23 -6.07
C ILE A 115 11.00 8.84 -7.45
N ASN A 116 10.53 7.73 -8.00
CA ASN A 116 11.02 7.18 -9.26
C ASN A 116 9.84 6.99 -10.22
N THR A 117 9.75 7.90 -11.19
CA THR A 117 8.63 7.93 -12.15
C THR A 117 8.55 6.65 -12.99
N LYS A 118 9.70 6.13 -13.44
CA LYS A 118 9.75 4.92 -14.26
C LYS A 118 9.21 3.70 -13.50
N ASN A 119 9.66 3.51 -12.27
CA ASN A 119 9.18 2.42 -11.43
C ASN A 119 7.70 2.59 -11.07
N HIS A 120 7.27 3.84 -10.86
CA HIS A 120 5.87 4.15 -10.59
C HIS A 120 4.96 3.74 -11.75
N LEU A 121 5.35 4.04 -12.98
CA LEU A 121 4.55 3.66 -14.16
C LEU A 121 4.41 2.14 -14.27
N SER A 122 5.48 1.40 -14.04
CA SER A 122 5.42 -0.08 -13.99
C SER A 122 4.52 -0.57 -12.87
N PHE A 123 4.63 0.02 -11.71
CA PHE A 123 3.81 -0.34 -10.55
C PHE A 123 2.32 -0.10 -10.82
N ILE A 124 1.97 1.05 -11.37
CA ILE A 124 0.58 1.40 -11.70
C ILE A 124 0.00 0.41 -12.72
N LYS A 125 0.78 0.05 -13.73
CA LYS A 125 0.37 -0.95 -14.72
C LYS A 125 0.03 -2.28 -14.07
N ASN A 126 0.91 -2.75 -13.18
CA ASN A 126 0.69 -4.00 -12.45
C ASN A 126 -0.53 -3.92 -11.53
N LEU A 127 -0.69 -2.81 -10.83
CA LEU A 127 -1.84 -2.59 -9.95
C LEU A 127 -3.16 -2.66 -10.73
N PHE A 128 -3.25 -1.99 -11.88
CA PHE A 128 -4.44 -2.05 -12.72
C PHE A 128 -4.69 -3.46 -13.27
N ASN A 129 -3.63 -4.19 -13.62
CA ASN A 129 -3.77 -5.58 -14.07
C ASN A 129 -4.37 -6.46 -12.99
N PHE A 130 -3.90 -6.36 -11.76
CA PHE A 130 -4.46 -7.11 -10.63
C PHE A 130 -5.92 -6.72 -10.37
N LYS A 131 -6.20 -5.42 -10.35
CA LYS A 131 -7.55 -4.91 -10.10
C LYS A 131 -8.54 -5.35 -11.19
N ASN A 132 -8.14 -5.27 -12.45
CA ASN A 132 -8.99 -5.65 -13.58
C ASN A 132 -9.20 -7.17 -13.66
N ASN A 133 -8.17 -7.96 -13.41
CA ASN A 133 -8.29 -9.42 -13.38
C ASN A 133 -9.24 -9.86 -12.27
N LYS A 134 -9.24 -9.20 -11.13
CA LYS A 134 -10.17 -9.47 -10.05
C LYS A 134 -11.61 -9.20 -10.48
N LYS A 135 -11.86 -8.12 -11.23
CA LYS A 135 -13.18 -7.79 -11.77
C LYS A 135 -13.67 -8.83 -12.78
N LEU A 136 -12.78 -9.35 -13.61
CA LEU A 136 -13.13 -10.33 -14.63
C LEU A 136 -13.47 -11.70 -14.05
N LYS A 137 -13.00 -11.99 -12.85
CA LYS A 137 -13.23 -13.27 -12.16
C LYS A 137 -14.46 -13.27 -11.25
N SER A 138 -15.06 -12.12 -11.07
CA SER A 138 -16.22 -11.98 -10.18
C SER A 138 -17.54 -12.17 -10.88
#